data_03c09f5262b886de21daeccc8dfe5007
#
_entry.id   03c09f5262b886de21daeccc8dfe5007
#
_cell.length_a   1.000
_cell.length_b   1.000
_cell.length_c   1.000
_cell.angle_alpha   90.00
_cell.angle_beta   90.00
_cell.angle_gamma   90.00
#
_symmetry.space_group_name_H-M   'P 1'
#
loop_
_entity.id
_entity.type
_entity.pdbx_description
1 polymer ?
#
loop_
_entity_poly.entity_id
_entity_poly.type
_entity_poly.pdbx_seq_one_letter_code
_entity_poly.pdbx_strand_id
1 'polypeptide(L)'
;MTIAHAHPNIALVKYWGKQEKAGNLPATPNLSITLAGLTTVTQVEDGTTDHFVLNGETSQDPKLQGWLNTLRDTFDVPPLHIDTGNNFPTSAGLASSASGFAALITAINAHCELGLNQEMCSDWARKGSASAARSILGGFVALVPPQWQAVRLASQEHWPLEVVV
;
A
#
# COMPACT_ATOMS: atom_id res chain seq x y z
N MET A 1 -1.72 -19.88 3.55
CA MET A 1 -2.50 -18.66 3.87
C MET A 1 -1.64 -17.69 4.67
N THR A 2 -1.51 -16.46 4.21
CA THR A 2 -0.75 -15.38 4.86
C THR A 2 -1.63 -14.14 4.97
N ILE A 3 -1.59 -13.45 6.11
CA ILE A 3 -2.42 -12.27 6.37
C ILE A 3 -1.51 -11.10 6.70
N ALA A 4 -1.80 -9.94 6.11
CA ALA A 4 -1.17 -8.67 6.43
C ALA A 4 -2.19 -7.56 6.69
N HIS A 5 -1.79 -6.61 7.51
CA HIS A 5 -2.58 -5.44 7.88
C HIS A 5 -1.84 -4.18 7.47
N ALA A 6 -2.58 -3.19 6.97
CA ALA A 6 -2.06 -1.85 6.77
C ALA A 6 -3.13 -0.80 7.07
N HIS A 7 -2.69 0.40 7.37
CA HIS A 7 -3.56 1.51 7.73
C HIS A 7 -3.54 2.59 6.64
N PRO A 8 -4.67 3.23 6.35
CA PRO A 8 -4.67 4.39 5.46
C PRO A 8 -3.90 5.55 6.09
N ASN A 9 -3.51 6.48 5.25
CA ASN A 9 -2.81 7.68 5.70
C ASN A 9 -3.48 8.94 5.15
N ILE A 10 -3.41 10.02 5.93
CA ILE A 10 -3.89 11.35 5.53
C ILE A 10 -2.69 12.26 5.32
N ALA A 11 -2.68 12.95 4.18
CA ALA A 11 -1.61 13.88 3.86
C ALA A 11 -1.74 15.18 4.67
N LEU A 12 -0.68 15.53 5.41
CA LEU A 12 -0.47 16.85 6.02
C LEU A 12 0.16 17.81 5.00
N VAL A 13 1.07 17.29 4.18
CA VAL A 13 1.60 17.99 3.02
C VAL A 13 1.32 17.11 1.81
N LYS A 14 0.39 17.56 0.97
CA LYS A 14 -0.07 16.81 -0.19
C LYS A 14 0.86 17.03 -1.38
N TYR A 15 1.13 15.98 -2.17
CA TYR A 15 1.77 16.15 -3.47
C TYR A 15 0.75 16.55 -4.53
N TRP A 16 1.18 17.37 -5.46
CA TRP A 16 0.38 17.77 -6.62
C TRP A 16 1.09 17.30 -7.90
N GLY A 17 0.38 16.49 -8.67
CA GLY A 17 0.92 15.91 -9.89
C GLY A 17 1.87 14.73 -9.66
N LYS A 18 2.14 14.02 -10.73
CA LYS A 18 3.11 12.93 -10.82
C LYS A 18 4.17 13.28 -11.85
N GLN A 19 5.35 12.73 -11.70
CA GLN A 19 6.38 12.80 -12.73
C GLN A 19 5.94 11.99 -13.96
N GLU A 20 6.38 12.40 -15.15
CA GLU A 20 6.18 11.65 -16.40
C GLU A 20 7.07 10.40 -16.49
N LYS A 21 7.16 9.65 -15.39
CA LYS A 21 7.96 8.44 -15.26
C LYS A 21 7.11 7.32 -14.68
N ALA A 22 7.42 6.08 -15.06
CA ALA A 22 6.77 4.90 -14.48
C ALA A 22 6.95 4.84 -12.96
N GLY A 23 6.03 4.15 -12.27
CA GLY A 23 6.14 3.86 -10.84
C GLY A 23 5.48 4.87 -9.91
N ASN A 24 4.55 5.68 -10.41
CA ASN A 24 3.75 6.63 -9.60
C ASN A 24 4.58 7.61 -8.76
N LEU A 25 5.70 8.10 -9.31
CA LEU A 25 6.56 9.06 -8.63
C LEU A 25 5.84 10.40 -8.43
N PRO A 26 5.74 10.91 -7.19
CA PRO A 26 5.19 12.26 -6.97
C PRO A 26 6.07 13.34 -7.59
N ALA A 27 5.47 14.47 -8.01
CA ALA A 27 6.23 15.61 -8.50
C ALA A 27 6.86 16.43 -7.37
N THR A 28 6.29 16.38 -6.16
CA THR A 28 6.75 17.14 -4.99
C THR A 28 6.87 16.25 -3.74
N PRO A 29 7.77 16.58 -2.81
CA PRO A 29 7.80 15.94 -1.49
C PRO A 29 6.44 16.01 -0.79
N ASN A 30 6.17 15.02 0.05
CA ASN A 30 4.89 14.97 0.76
C ASN A 30 5.04 14.28 2.12
N LEU A 31 4.09 14.55 3.00
CA LEU A 31 4.06 14.08 4.39
C LEU A 31 2.65 13.61 4.73
N SER A 32 2.52 12.51 5.45
CA SER A 32 1.25 12.02 5.97
C SER A 32 1.35 11.51 7.41
N ILE A 33 0.19 11.40 8.03
CA ILE A 33 -0.01 10.64 9.27
C ILE A 33 -0.78 9.36 8.97
N THR A 34 -0.49 8.30 9.72
CA THR A 34 -1.19 7.02 9.63
C THR A 34 -2.39 6.99 10.56
N LEU A 35 -3.53 6.49 10.09
CA LEU A 35 -4.79 6.42 10.85
C LEU A 35 -4.93 5.05 11.52
N ALA A 36 -4.66 4.96 12.82
CA ALA A 36 -4.63 3.69 13.56
C ALA A 36 -5.99 2.96 13.65
N GLY A 37 -7.11 3.69 13.67
CA GLY A 37 -8.45 3.09 13.81
C GLY A 37 -9.02 2.47 12.52
N LEU A 38 -8.44 2.80 11.37
CA LEU A 38 -8.85 2.31 10.05
C LEU A 38 -7.84 1.28 9.54
N THR A 39 -8.33 0.14 9.08
CA THR A 39 -7.47 -0.98 8.69
C THR A 39 -7.94 -1.64 7.41
N THR A 40 -6.98 -1.94 6.54
CA THR A 40 -7.14 -2.90 5.44
C THR A 40 -6.45 -4.19 5.83
N VAL A 41 -7.15 -5.30 5.66
CA VAL A 41 -6.63 -6.67 5.86
C VAL A 41 -6.55 -7.33 4.50
N THR A 42 -5.39 -7.88 4.16
CA THR A 42 -5.21 -8.66 2.94
C THR A 42 -4.76 -10.06 3.30
N GLN A 43 -5.47 -11.04 2.79
CA GLN A 43 -5.16 -12.46 2.88
C GLN A 43 -4.68 -12.95 1.50
N VAL A 44 -3.63 -13.77 1.50
CA VAL A 44 -3.05 -14.36 0.28
C VAL A 44 -2.92 -15.86 0.47
N GLU A 45 -3.34 -16.59 -0.56
CA GLU A 45 -3.22 -18.05 -0.67
C GLU A 45 -2.73 -18.42 -2.08
N ASP A 46 -2.19 -19.63 -2.23
CA ASP A 46 -1.91 -20.19 -3.54
C ASP A 46 -3.21 -20.40 -4.33
N GLY A 47 -3.16 -20.10 -5.62
CA GLY A 47 -4.25 -20.32 -6.56
C GLY A 47 -3.81 -21.11 -7.79
N THR A 48 -4.75 -21.67 -8.52
CA THR A 48 -4.51 -22.22 -9.87
C THR A 48 -4.54 -21.13 -10.94
N THR A 49 -5.26 -20.06 -10.67
CA THR A 49 -5.36 -18.82 -11.45
C THR A 49 -5.47 -17.65 -10.48
N ASP A 50 -5.17 -16.45 -10.95
CA ASP A 50 -5.38 -15.26 -10.14
C ASP A 50 -6.85 -15.02 -9.87
N HIS A 51 -7.17 -14.81 -8.60
CA HIS A 51 -8.52 -14.47 -8.16
C HIS A 51 -8.44 -13.35 -7.10
N PHE A 52 -9.16 -12.26 -7.35
CA PHE A 52 -9.18 -11.10 -6.46
C PHE A 52 -10.56 -10.90 -5.87
N VAL A 53 -10.62 -10.75 -4.56
CA VAL A 53 -11.83 -10.38 -3.81
C VAL A 53 -11.55 -9.07 -3.07
N LEU A 54 -12.47 -8.11 -3.18
CA LEU A 54 -12.42 -6.84 -2.47
C LEU A 54 -13.73 -6.62 -1.71
N ASN A 55 -13.65 -6.56 -0.39
CA ASN A 55 -14.81 -6.42 0.50
C ASN A 55 -15.90 -7.47 0.25
N GLY A 56 -15.51 -8.72 -0.03
CA GLY A 56 -16.40 -9.84 -0.30
C GLY A 56 -16.93 -9.95 -1.74
N GLU A 57 -16.54 -9.04 -2.62
CA GLU A 57 -16.93 -9.05 -4.04
C GLU A 57 -15.75 -9.37 -4.95
N THR A 58 -15.96 -10.24 -5.95
CA THR A 58 -14.93 -10.53 -6.95
C THR A 58 -14.58 -9.26 -7.73
N SER A 59 -13.31 -8.95 -7.82
CA SER A 59 -12.77 -7.77 -8.51
C SER A 59 -12.00 -8.16 -9.76
N GLN A 60 -12.15 -7.39 -10.83
CA GLN A 60 -11.37 -7.48 -12.06
C GLN A 60 -10.63 -6.15 -12.33
N ASP A 61 -10.08 -5.53 -11.28
CA ASP A 61 -9.37 -4.26 -11.41
C ASP A 61 -8.11 -4.42 -12.28
N PRO A 62 -8.07 -3.83 -13.49
CA PRO A 62 -6.93 -3.93 -14.39
C PRO A 62 -5.65 -3.31 -13.82
N LYS A 63 -5.78 -2.36 -12.90
CA LYS A 63 -4.66 -1.74 -12.21
C LYS A 63 -3.97 -2.73 -11.27
N LEU A 64 -4.76 -3.51 -10.53
CA LEU A 64 -4.25 -4.56 -9.65
C LEU A 64 -3.56 -5.65 -10.45
N GLN A 65 -4.20 -6.13 -11.53
CA GLN A 65 -3.60 -7.13 -12.42
C GLN A 65 -2.31 -6.64 -13.06
N GLY A 66 -2.27 -5.40 -13.57
CA GLY A 66 -1.07 -4.81 -14.16
C GLY A 66 0.07 -4.66 -13.14
N TRP A 67 -0.26 -4.29 -11.90
CA TRP A 67 0.72 -4.21 -10.82
C TRP A 67 1.29 -5.58 -10.46
N LEU A 68 0.44 -6.61 -10.36
CA LEU A 68 0.87 -7.99 -10.07
C LEU A 68 1.75 -8.56 -11.19
N ASN A 69 1.41 -8.27 -12.46
CA ASN A 69 2.25 -8.65 -13.60
C ASN A 69 3.63 -7.99 -13.50
N THR A 70 3.69 -6.69 -13.18
CA THR A 70 4.97 -6.00 -12.97
C THR A 70 5.81 -6.61 -11.82
N LEU A 71 5.14 -7.08 -10.77
CA LEU A 71 5.81 -7.79 -9.66
C LEU A 71 6.40 -9.12 -10.15
N ARG A 72 5.67 -9.86 -10.99
CA ARG A 72 6.11 -11.13 -11.62
C ARG A 72 7.25 -10.96 -12.60
N ASP A 73 7.37 -9.84 -13.26
CA ASP A 73 8.52 -9.54 -14.11
C ASP A 73 9.84 -9.48 -13.32
N THR A 74 9.74 -9.35 -11.99
CA THR A 74 10.89 -9.21 -11.10
C THR A 74 11.08 -10.40 -10.16
N PHE A 75 9.99 -11.03 -9.73
CA PHE A 75 9.98 -12.09 -8.73
C PHE A 75 9.15 -13.28 -9.20
N ASP A 76 9.52 -14.47 -8.74
CA ASP A 76 8.74 -15.69 -8.96
C ASP A 76 7.52 -15.71 -8.06
N VAL A 77 6.41 -15.12 -8.52
CA VAL A 77 5.14 -15.06 -7.81
C VAL A 77 4.12 -15.93 -8.55
N PRO A 78 3.66 -17.02 -7.94
CA PRO A 78 2.67 -17.93 -8.55
C PRO A 78 1.31 -17.26 -8.72
N PRO A 79 0.34 -17.94 -9.36
CA PRO A 79 -1.05 -17.50 -9.30
C PRO A 79 -1.55 -17.48 -7.85
N LEU A 80 -2.28 -16.43 -7.48
CA LEU A 80 -2.70 -16.16 -6.11
C LEU A 80 -4.21 -15.95 -5.99
N HIS A 81 -4.77 -16.46 -4.90
CA HIS A 81 -6.06 -16.01 -4.40
C HIS A 81 -5.81 -14.90 -3.36
N ILE A 82 -6.32 -13.71 -3.63
CA ILE A 82 -6.13 -12.50 -2.82
C ILE A 82 -7.50 -12.01 -2.37
N ASP A 83 -7.72 -11.99 -1.06
CA ASP A 83 -8.91 -11.40 -0.44
C ASP A 83 -8.50 -10.18 0.39
N THR A 84 -9.09 -9.03 0.07
CA THR A 84 -8.80 -7.76 0.74
C THR A 84 -10.08 -7.12 1.26
N GLY A 85 -10.10 -6.81 2.55
CA GLY A 85 -11.22 -6.14 3.20
C GLY A 85 -10.81 -4.89 3.97
N ASN A 86 -11.66 -3.86 3.95
CA ASN A 86 -11.52 -2.63 4.73
C ASN A 86 -12.55 -2.59 5.84
N ASN A 87 -12.18 -2.13 7.05
CA ASN A 87 -13.14 -1.82 8.11
C ASN A 87 -13.74 -0.40 7.98
N PHE A 88 -13.55 0.25 6.84
CA PHE A 88 -14.04 1.59 6.52
C PHE A 88 -14.57 1.65 5.08
N PRO A 89 -15.45 2.62 4.75
CA PRO A 89 -16.03 2.72 3.41
C PRO A 89 -14.97 2.95 2.33
N THR A 90 -15.04 2.16 1.27
CA THR A 90 -14.24 2.37 0.07
C THR A 90 -14.75 3.61 -0.66
N SER A 91 -13.86 4.37 -1.30
CA SER A 91 -14.20 5.60 -2.05
C SER A 91 -14.73 6.78 -1.21
N ALA A 92 -14.61 6.72 0.11
CA ALA A 92 -15.01 7.79 1.03
C ALA A 92 -13.92 8.87 1.28
N GLY A 93 -12.94 9.00 0.38
CA GLY A 93 -11.82 9.94 0.57
C GLY A 93 -10.73 9.47 1.53
N LEU A 94 -10.87 8.28 2.11
CA LEU A 94 -9.97 7.72 3.14
C LEU A 94 -8.76 6.97 2.57
N ALA A 95 -8.44 7.19 1.29
CA ALA A 95 -7.27 6.61 0.64
C ALA A 95 -7.16 5.07 0.77
N SER A 96 -8.27 4.34 0.60
CA SER A 96 -8.30 2.86 0.66
C SER A 96 -7.25 2.18 -0.24
N SER A 97 -6.92 2.78 -1.39
CA SER A 97 -5.83 2.28 -2.24
C SER A 97 -4.45 2.39 -1.58
N ALA A 98 -4.26 3.29 -0.61
CA ALA A 98 -2.98 3.41 0.09
C ALA A 98 -2.74 2.22 1.02
N SER A 99 -3.70 1.93 1.89
CA SER A 99 -3.63 0.75 2.76
C SER A 99 -3.74 -0.56 1.97
N GLY A 100 -4.54 -0.59 0.88
CA GLY A 100 -4.71 -1.76 0.03
C GLY A 100 -3.39 -2.25 -0.58
N PHE A 101 -2.67 -1.40 -1.30
CA PHE A 101 -1.38 -1.80 -1.88
C PHE A 101 -0.28 -2.02 -0.83
N ALA A 102 -0.35 -1.36 0.33
CA ALA A 102 0.57 -1.62 1.42
C ALA A 102 0.34 -3.00 2.04
N ALA A 103 -0.90 -3.36 2.38
CA ALA A 103 -1.25 -4.69 2.89
C ALA A 103 -0.93 -5.78 1.87
N LEU A 104 -1.24 -5.54 0.58
CA LEU A 104 -1.03 -6.48 -0.51
C LEU A 104 0.45 -6.85 -0.66
N ILE A 105 1.35 -5.87 -0.82
CA ILE A 105 2.77 -6.19 -0.98
C ILE A 105 3.35 -6.86 0.27
N THR A 106 2.89 -6.45 1.46
CA THR A 106 3.33 -7.07 2.71
C THR A 106 2.90 -8.53 2.79
N ALA A 107 1.64 -8.84 2.42
CA ALA A 107 1.14 -10.21 2.40
C ALA A 107 1.85 -11.08 1.35
N ILE A 108 2.02 -10.59 0.12
CA ILE A 108 2.72 -11.33 -0.95
C ILE A 108 4.19 -11.54 -0.60
N ASN A 109 4.88 -10.53 -0.07
CA ASN A 109 6.26 -10.66 0.37
C ASN A 109 6.45 -11.78 1.40
N ALA A 110 5.56 -11.86 2.38
CA ALA A 110 5.60 -12.90 3.41
C ALA A 110 5.16 -14.26 2.87
N HIS A 111 4.15 -14.30 1.97
CA HIS A 111 3.61 -15.54 1.41
C HIS A 111 4.59 -16.22 0.44
N CYS A 112 5.17 -15.45 -0.45
CA CYS A 112 6.10 -15.93 -1.48
C CYS A 112 7.58 -15.85 -1.05
N GLU A 113 7.86 -15.47 0.20
CA GLU A 113 9.23 -15.36 0.77
C GLU A 113 10.17 -14.50 -0.09
N LEU A 114 9.66 -13.35 -0.60
CA LEU A 114 10.41 -12.51 -1.54
C LEU A 114 11.63 -11.81 -0.91
N GLY A 115 11.74 -11.79 0.42
CA GLY A 115 12.86 -11.19 1.14
C GLY A 115 12.93 -9.66 1.06
N LEU A 116 11.81 -8.98 0.75
CA LEU A 116 11.77 -7.54 0.66
C LEU A 116 11.82 -6.91 2.06
N ASN A 117 12.71 -5.95 2.24
CA ASN A 117 12.70 -5.09 3.44
C ASN A 117 11.61 -4.01 3.35
N GLN A 118 11.42 -3.22 4.41
CA GLN A 118 10.38 -2.18 4.47
C GLN A 118 10.52 -1.12 3.36
N GLU A 119 11.73 -0.72 3.00
CA GLU A 119 11.98 0.26 1.95
C GLU A 119 11.57 -0.28 0.58
N MET A 120 11.91 -1.53 0.29
CA MET A 120 11.51 -2.23 -0.93
C MET A 120 9.99 -2.42 -0.99
N CYS A 121 9.35 -2.83 0.10
CA CYS A 121 7.90 -2.91 0.19
C CYS A 121 7.24 -1.53 -0.05
N SER A 122 7.82 -0.46 0.50
CA SER A 122 7.35 0.91 0.27
C SER A 122 7.42 1.31 -1.22
N ASP A 123 8.52 0.97 -1.89
CA ASP A 123 8.67 1.21 -3.33
C ASP A 123 7.65 0.44 -4.16
N TRP A 124 7.45 -0.84 -3.87
CA TRP A 124 6.44 -1.66 -4.54
C TRP A 124 5.01 -1.18 -4.27
N ALA A 125 4.69 -0.81 -3.04
CA ALA A 125 3.40 -0.22 -2.70
C ALA A 125 3.15 1.08 -3.51
N ARG A 126 4.18 1.95 -3.64
CA ARG A 126 4.12 3.19 -4.44
C ARG A 126 3.78 2.93 -5.90
N LYS A 127 4.35 1.89 -6.52
CA LYS A 127 4.05 1.53 -7.91
C LYS A 127 2.56 1.22 -8.12
N GLY A 128 1.89 0.69 -7.12
CA GLY A 128 0.43 0.51 -7.12
C GLY A 128 -0.32 1.82 -6.84
N SER A 129 0.08 2.55 -5.81
CA SER A 129 -0.51 3.85 -5.43
C SER A 129 0.55 4.71 -4.76
N ALA A 130 0.76 5.94 -5.24
CA ALA A 130 1.81 6.82 -4.71
C ALA A 130 1.70 7.04 -3.18
N SER A 131 0.50 7.13 -2.64
CA SER A 131 0.26 7.26 -1.20
C SER A 131 0.56 5.97 -0.41
N ALA A 132 0.52 4.80 -1.06
CA ALA A 132 0.70 3.51 -0.40
C ALA A 132 2.12 3.31 0.16
N ALA A 133 3.12 3.97 -0.43
CA ALA A 133 4.48 3.97 0.10
C ALA A 133 4.53 4.31 1.59
N ARG A 134 3.72 5.28 2.02
CA ARG A 134 3.71 5.78 3.40
C ARG A 134 2.88 4.90 4.35
N SER A 135 2.00 4.06 3.84
CA SER A 135 1.19 3.11 4.63
C SER A 135 1.96 1.86 5.06
N ILE A 136 3.17 1.63 4.54
CA ILE A 136 4.08 0.57 5.00
C ILE A 136 4.68 0.92 6.37
N LEU A 137 4.89 2.22 6.63
CA LEU A 137 5.46 2.72 7.87
C LEU A 137 4.37 3.41 8.69
N GLY A 138 4.28 3.17 9.98
CA GLY A 138 3.34 3.88 10.85
C GLY A 138 3.89 5.24 11.32
N GLY A 139 3.02 6.12 11.83
CA GLY A 139 3.38 7.41 12.39
C GLY A 139 3.39 8.54 11.36
N PHE A 140 4.36 9.46 11.47
CA PHE A 140 4.56 10.59 10.55
C PHE A 140 5.55 10.17 9.48
N VAL A 141 5.09 10.05 8.23
CA VAL A 141 5.88 9.48 7.14
C VAL A 141 5.98 10.44 5.98
N ALA A 142 7.20 10.75 5.58
CA ALA A 142 7.51 11.54 4.40
C ALA A 142 7.88 10.66 3.21
N LEU A 143 7.60 11.16 2.00
CA LEU A 143 8.08 10.61 0.74
C LEU A 143 8.84 11.73 0.03
N VAL A 144 10.15 11.59 -0.08
CA VAL A 144 11.05 12.66 -0.52
C VAL A 144 12.05 12.21 -1.59
N PRO A 145 12.47 13.13 -2.51
CA PRO A 145 13.52 12.84 -3.48
C PRO A 145 14.89 12.65 -2.79
N PRO A 146 15.89 12.11 -3.50
CA PRO A 146 15.84 11.68 -4.90
C PRO A 146 15.29 10.26 -5.07
N GLN A 147 15.30 9.41 -4.03
CA GLN A 147 14.93 7.99 -4.12
C GLN A 147 13.42 7.76 -4.09
N TRP A 148 12.65 8.72 -3.58
CA TRP A 148 11.20 8.60 -3.41
C TRP A 148 10.81 7.38 -2.55
N GLN A 149 11.61 7.11 -1.53
CA GLN A 149 11.35 6.14 -0.50
C GLN A 149 10.62 6.78 0.68
N ALA A 150 9.75 6.02 1.33
CA ALA A 150 9.08 6.48 2.52
C ALA A 150 10.05 6.46 3.71
N VAL A 151 10.08 7.57 4.45
CA VAL A 151 10.90 7.74 5.64
C VAL A 151 9.99 8.10 6.81
N ARG A 152 10.09 7.34 7.91
CA ARG A 152 9.41 7.70 9.14
C ARG A 152 10.16 8.86 9.81
N LEU A 153 9.52 10.00 9.93
CA LEU A 153 10.06 11.17 10.60
C LEU A 153 9.86 11.14 12.11
N ALA A 154 8.71 10.60 12.56
CA ALA A 154 8.38 10.44 13.95
C ALA A 154 7.39 9.29 14.16
N SER A 155 7.40 8.69 15.35
CA SER A 155 6.41 7.71 15.76
C SER A 155 5.08 8.40 16.14
N GLN A 156 4.04 7.62 16.32
CA GLN A 156 2.72 8.14 16.73
C GLN A 156 2.75 8.78 18.13
N GLU A 157 3.65 8.36 19.00
CA GLU A 157 3.79 8.87 20.36
C GLU A 157 4.40 10.26 20.41
N HIS A 158 5.11 10.67 19.35
CA HIS A 158 5.75 11.98 19.26
C HIS A 158 4.74 13.14 19.32
N TRP A 159 3.58 12.93 18.72
CA TRP A 159 2.49 13.89 18.72
C TRP A 159 1.15 13.14 18.72
N PRO A 160 0.50 13.02 19.88
CA PRO A 160 -0.76 12.30 20.00
C PRO A 160 -1.89 13.13 19.36
N LEU A 161 -2.16 12.87 18.09
CA LEU A 161 -3.23 13.51 17.32
C LEU A 161 -4.48 12.62 17.32
N GLU A 162 -5.62 13.22 17.55
CA GLU A 162 -6.92 12.65 17.23
C GLU A 162 -7.42 13.21 15.91
N VAL A 163 -7.80 12.31 15.00
CA VAL A 163 -8.33 12.67 13.67
C VAL A 163 -9.79 12.26 13.60
N VAL A 164 -10.67 13.22 13.40
CA VAL A 164 -12.09 12.98 13.14
C VAL A 164 -12.30 12.86 11.64
N VAL A 165 -12.90 11.77 11.18
CA VAL A 165 -13.19 11.46 9.77
C VAL A 165 -14.67 11.17 9.57
#